data_482b70a5b9ff887cd5db6b648ac26508
#
_entry.id   482b70a5b9ff887cd5db6b648ac26508
#
_cell.length_a   1.000
_cell.length_b   1.000
_cell.length_c   1.000
_cell.angle_alpha   90.00
_cell.angle_beta   90.00
_cell.angle_gamma   90.00
#
_symmetry.space_group_name_H-M   'P 1'
#
loop_
_entity.id
_entity.type
_entity.pdbx_description
1 polymer ?
#
loop_
_entity_poly.entity_id
_entity_poly.type
_entity_poly.pdbx_seq_one_letter_code
_entity_poly.pdbx_strand_id
1 'polypeptide(L)'
;MTSNQNERKFPEEEQKGVKENENKEENVIQFIYNKFNELKGQCEIIPKVKDERKTKELDDNGIKVKQRNKILETFKIIKQLEEWIEKRINDILFDSDIDGWNINTSVFDQRVLNKEHLIILIKDTEDNLFGGYVHSKIDKIDEWINDPNSFLFSLKTNGRIKGMKKFDIEDSEYAIYIFKKTDDSLFSFGYNGIFGCLSDIFVYKENNKIKSYCYQETFEYKGIENALCGKQHPHCFIPKQIVVVEMK
;
A
#
# COMPACT_ATOMS: atom_id res chain seq x y z
N MET A 1 -17.30 72.10 19.35
CA MET A 1 -16.80 70.95 20.13
C MET A 1 -16.42 69.86 19.13
N THR A 2 -15.13 69.82 18.84
CA THR A 2 -14.49 69.01 17.82
C THR A 2 -13.85 67.80 18.49
N SER A 3 -14.28 66.60 18.17
CA SER A 3 -13.67 65.36 18.63
C SER A 3 -12.71 64.83 17.54
N ASN A 4 -11.43 64.91 17.79
CA ASN A 4 -10.38 64.29 17.02
C ASN A 4 -10.44 62.77 17.21
N GLN A 5 -10.60 62.00 16.15
CA GLN A 5 -10.28 60.56 16.12
C GLN A 5 -8.88 60.39 15.52
N ASN A 6 -7.96 59.96 16.36
CA ASN A 6 -6.62 59.52 15.96
C ASN A 6 -6.71 58.11 15.41
N GLU A 7 -6.63 57.95 14.09
CA GLU A 7 -6.35 56.64 13.46
C GLU A 7 -4.88 56.30 13.63
N ARG A 8 -4.60 55.27 14.43
CA ARG A 8 -3.27 54.66 14.49
C ARG A 8 -3.13 53.75 13.28
N LYS A 9 -2.30 54.14 12.34
CA LYS A 9 -1.76 53.25 11.30
C LYS A 9 -0.81 52.25 11.96
N PHE A 10 -1.14 50.94 11.81
CA PHE A 10 -0.21 49.86 12.07
C PHE A 10 0.74 49.71 10.87
N PRO A 11 2.06 49.42 11.08
CA PRO A 11 2.97 49.18 9.98
C PRO A 11 2.62 47.84 9.29
N GLU A 12 2.66 47.85 7.96
CA GLU A 12 2.61 46.66 7.12
C GLU A 12 3.84 45.82 7.39
N GLU A 13 3.72 44.74 8.16
CA GLU A 13 4.71 43.69 8.21
C GLU A 13 4.72 42.94 6.86
N GLU A 14 5.87 43.03 6.20
CA GLU A 14 6.20 42.23 5.04
C GLU A 14 5.99 40.74 5.36
N GLN A 15 4.94 40.16 4.83
CA GLN A 15 4.79 38.71 4.74
C GLN A 15 5.81 38.20 3.72
N LYS A 16 7.06 37.96 4.17
CA LYS A 16 8.00 37.09 3.47
C LYS A 16 7.39 35.71 3.44
N GLY A 17 6.84 35.35 2.28
CA GLY A 17 6.40 34.00 1.97
C GLY A 17 7.56 33.03 2.20
N VAL A 18 7.48 32.30 3.30
CA VAL A 18 8.23 31.07 3.49
C VAL A 18 7.67 30.11 2.45
N LYS A 19 8.37 29.96 1.33
CA LYS A 19 8.16 28.84 0.43
C LYS A 19 8.57 27.60 1.22
N GLU A 20 7.61 26.95 1.84
CA GLU A 20 7.73 25.58 2.29
C GLU A 20 8.06 24.74 1.06
N ASN A 21 9.35 24.38 0.97
CA ASN A 21 9.78 23.27 0.15
C ASN A 21 9.11 22.00 0.74
N GLU A 22 7.90 21.71 0.29
CA GLU A 22 7.35 20.37 0.36
C GLU A 22 8.27 19.46 -0.46
N ASN A 23 9.32 18.96 0.17
CA ASN A 23 9.99 17.75 -0.27
C ASN A 23 8.95 16.63 -0.18
N LYS A 24 8.17 16.45 -1.26
CA LYS A 24 7.34 15.28 -1.41
C LYS A 24 8.25 14.08 -1.26
N GLU A 25 8.19 13.42 -0.12
CA GLU A 25 8.83 12.12 0.05
C GLU A 25 8.29 11.22 -1.05
N GLU A 26 9.10 10.94 -2.05
CA GLU A 26 8.73 10.04 -3.13
C GLU A 26 8.35 8.70 -2.51
N ASN A 27 7.07 8.36 -2.61
CA ASN A 27 6.50 7.18 -1.99
C ASN A 27 7.18 5.93 -2.59
N VAL A 28 7.39 4.86 -1.80
CA VAL A 28 7.94 3.58 -2.28
C VAL A 28 7.18 3.09 -3.50
N ILE A 29 5.87 3.26 -3.52
CA ILE A 29 4.99 2.83 -4.60
C ILE A 29 5.13 3.76 -5.82
N GLN A 30 5.26 5.07 -5.63
CA GLN A 30 5.56 6.01 -6.73
C GLN A 30 6.93 5.71 -7.36
N PHE A 31 7.90 5.29 -6.54
CA PHE A 31 9.19 4.85 -7.04
C PHE A 31 9.08 3.54 -7.84
N ILE A 32 8.28 2.57 -7.37
CA ILE A 32 7.96 1.34 -8.12
C ILE A 32 7.35 1.71 -9.48
N TYR A 33 6.39 2.62 -9.49
CA TYR A 33 5.72 3.12 -10.69
C TYR A 33 6.69 3.80 -11.66
N ASN A 34 7.51 4.71 -11.16
CA ASN A 34 8.48 5.45 -11.97
C ASN A 34 9.54 4.51 -12.58
N LYS A 35 10.05 3.55 -11.78
CA LYS A 35 11.01 2.55 -12.27
C LYS A 35 10.38 1.56 -13.24
N PHE A 36 9.14 1.16 -13.03
CA PHE A 36 8.41 0.32 -13.97
C PHE A 36 8.26 0.99 -15.34
N ASN A 37 7.92 2.28 -15.36
CA ASN A 37 7.82 3.05 -16.60
C ASN A 37 9.18 3.28 -17.28
N GLU A 38 10.26 3.48 -16.50
CA GLU A 38 11.64 3.54 -17.03
C GLU A 38 12.07 2.21 -17.65
N LEU A 39 11.74 1.07 -17.00
CA LEU A 39 12.08 -0.28 -17.49
C LEU A 39 11.26 -0.69 -18.72
N LYS A 40 10.03 -0.22 -18.87
CA LYS A 40 9.25 -0.38 -20.13
C LYS A 40 9.94 0.29 -21.31
N GLY A 41 10.73 1.35 -21.08
CA GLY A 41 11.47 2.09 -22.13
C GLY A 41 12.90 1.62 -22.39
N GLN A 42 13.48 0.81 -21.50
CA GLN A 42 14.89 0.40 -21.55
C GLN A 42 15.06 -1.08 -21.24
N CYS A 43 14.78 -1.92 -22.23
CA CYS A 43 15.07 -3.35 -22.14
C CYS A 43 16.56 -3.64 -22.45
N GLU A 44 17.49 -2.94 -21.76
CA GLU A 44 18.93 -3.29 -21.71
C GLU A 44 19.65 -2.45 -20.66
N ILE A 45 20.41 -3.11 -19.82
CA ILE A 45 21.38 -2.64 -18.80
C ILE A 45 20.90 -2.84 -17.35
N ILE A 46 21.05 -4.08 -16.88
CA ILE A 46 21.22 -4.35 -15.45
C ILE A 46 22.68 -4.06 -15.11
N PRO A 47 23.01 -3.08 -14.25
CA PRO A 47 24.36 -2.96 -13.74
C PRO A 47 24.65 -4.18 -12.85
N LYS A 48 25.59 -5.03 -13.24
CA LYS A 48 26.15 -6.05 -12.36
C LYS A 48 26.65 -5.35 -11.10
N VAL A 49 26.02 -5.59 -9.98
CA VAL A 49 26.48 -5.12 -8.65
C VAL A 49 27.82 -5.81 -8.40
N LYS A 50 28.91 -5.13 -8.64
CA LYS A 50 30.25 -5.52 -8.23
C LYS A 50 30.51 -5.00 -6.83
N ASP A 51 30.74 -5.97 -5.94
CA ASP A 51 31.56 -5.91 -4.73
C ASP A 51 31.37 -4.76 -3.71
N GLU A 52 30.87 -5.13 -2.54
CA GLU A 52 30.55 -4.27 -1.37
C GLU A 52 31.76 -3.57 -0.71
N ARG A 53 32.97 -3.68 -1.24
CA ARG A 53 34.20 -3.21 -0.59
C ARG A 53 34.68 -1.80 -0.96
N LYS A 54 33.97 -1.06 -1.82
CA LYS A 54 34.39 0.28 -2.27
C LYS A 54 33.39 1.41 -1.98
N THR A 55 32.57 1.32 -0.94
CA THR A 55 31.53 2.33 -0.64
C THR A 55 31.85 3.21 0.57
N LYS A 56 33.11 3.50 0.85
CA LYS A 56 33.50 4.39 1.99
C LYS A 56 33.76 5.86 1.63
N GLU A 57 33.62 6.26 0.39
CA GLU A 57 33.88 7.63 -0.03
C GLU A 57 32.72 8.22 -0.81
N LEU A 58 31.63 8.64 -0.15
CA LEU A 58 30.62 9.57 -0.68
C LEU A 58 29.61 9.96 0.42
N ASP A 59 30.09 10.50 1.53
CA ASP A 59 29.24 10.87 2.68
C ASP A 59 28.95 12.37 2.80
N ASP A 60 28.94 13.10 1.68
CA ASP A 60 28.63 14.54 1.72
C ASP A 60 27.18 14.92 1.41
N ASN A 61 26.25 13.95 1.23
CA ASN A 61 24.84 14.26 1.08
C ASN A 61 23.95 13.16 1.67
N GLY A 62 23.56 13.29 2.93
CA GLY A 62 22.62 12.38 3.60
C GLY A 62 21.31 12.11 2.83
N ILE A 63 20.91 12.99 1.92
CA ILE A 63 19.78 12.85 1.00
C ILE A 63 20.03 11.73 -0.04
N LYS A 64 21.22 11.68 -0.64
CA LYS A 64 21.56 10.64 -1.66
C LYS A 64 21.64 9.25 -1.06
N VAL A 65 22.13 9.11 0.16
CA VAL A 65 22.21 7.82 0.87
C VAL A 65 20.78 7.33 1.21
N LYS A 66 19.91 8.22 1.68
CA LYS A 66 18.52 7.90 2.01
C LYS A 66 17.72 7.44 0.78
N GLN A 67 17.86 8.13 -0.35
CA GLN A 67 17.25 7.75 -1.63
C GLN A 67 17.77 6.40 -2.13
N ARG A 68 19.10 6.17 -2.10
CA ARG A 68 19.69 4.89 -2.51
C ARG A 68 19.17 3.72 -1.67
N ASN A 69 19.06 3.87 -0.35
CA ASN A 69 18.54 2.84 0.53
C ASN A 69 17.07 2.54 0.24
N LYS A 70 16.25 3.56 -0.03
CA LYS A 70 14.85 3.42 -0.44
C LYS A 70 14.72 2.65 -1.75
N ILE A 71 15.56 2.96 -2.74
CA ILE A 71 15.63 2.25 -4.02
C ILE A 71 15.94 0.76 -3.80
N LEU A 72 16.96 0.45 -3.00
CA LEU A 72 17.35 -0.93 -2.71
C LEU A 72 16.26 -1.71 -1.96
N GLU A 73 15.56 -1.07 -1.02
CA GLU A 73 14.41 -1.66 -0.31
C GLU A 73 13.28 -2.00 -1.28
N THR A 74 12.96 -1.08 -2.18
CA THR A 74 11.94 -1.30 -3.22
C THR A 74 12.30 -2.46 -4.15
N PHE A 75 13.54 -2.55 -4.62
CA PHE A 75 13.98 -3.69 -5.44
C PHE A 75 13.86 -5.02 -4.70
N LYS A 76 14.18 -5.06 -3.40
CA LYS A 76 14.02 -6.26 -2.58
C LYS A 76 12.55 -6.67 -2.49
N ILE A 77 11.65 -5.72 -2.32
CA ILE A 77 10.20 -5.96 -2.27
C ILE A 77 9.71 -6.54 -3.60
N ILE A 78 10.02 -5.89 -4.72
CA ILE A 78 9.63 -6.35 -6.06
C ILE A 78 10.12 -7.77 -6.29
N LYS A 79 11.41 -8.01 -6.07
CA LYS A 79 12.03 -9.31 -6.28
C LYS A 79 11.37 -10.39 -5.42
N GLN A 80 11.06 -10.11 -4.17
CA GLN A 80 10.39 -11.05 -3.28
C GLN A 80 8.97 -11.39 -3.74
N LEU A 81 8.21 -10.41 -4.22
CA LEU A 81 6.87 -10.64 -4.77
C LEU A 81 6.92 -11.47 -6.05
N GLU A 82 7.85 -11.14 -6.97
CA GLU A 82 8.06 -11.92 -8.20
C GLU A 82 8.52 -13.36 -7.91
N GLU A 83 9.35 -13.58 -6.88
CA GLU A 83 9.77 -14.92 -6.44
C GLU A 83 8.60 -15.73 -5.84
N TRP A 84 7.71 -15.11 -5.05
CA TRP A 84 6.56 -15.80 -4.47
C TRP A 84 5.48 -16.17 -5.47
N ILE A 85 5.32 -15.36 -6.52
CA ILE A 85 4.24 -15.46 -7.50
C ILE A 85 4.71 -16.17 -8.80
N GLU A 86 6.03 -16.23 -9.02
CA GLU A 86 6.67 -16.74 -10.24
C GLU A 86 6.23 -15.98 -11.51
N LYS A 87 5.88 -14.71 -11.34
CA LYS A 87 5.42 -13.78 -12.38
C LYS A 87 6.09 -12.43 -12.20
N ARG A 88 6.05 -11.62 -13.27
CA ARG A 88 6.58 -10.25 -13.24
C ARG A 88 5.48 -9.20 -13.14
N ILE A 89 5.82 -8.05 -12.60
CA ILE A 89 4.93 -6.89 -12.60
C ILE A 89 4.61 -6.50 -14.05
N ASN A 90 3.31 -6.41 -14.37
CA ASN A 90 2.82 -6.04 -15.70
C ASN A 90 2.29 -4.61 -15.72
N ASP A 91 1.32 -4.29 -14.89
CA ASP A 91 0.66 -2.98 -14.89
C ASP A 91 0.14 -2.60 -13.51
N ILE A 92 -0.04 -1.30 -13.28
CA ILE A 92 -0.74 -0.78 -12.10
C ILE A 92 -2.18 -0.49 -12.53
N LEU A 93 -3.12 -1.21 -11.94
CA LEU A 93 -4.53 -1.09 -12.26
C LEU A 93 -5.22 -0.01 -11.43
N PHE A 94 -4.76 0.21 -10.21
CA PHE A 94 -5.35 1.16 -9.26
C PHE A 94 -4.28 1.74 -8.34
N ASP A 95 -4.35 3.04 -8.07
CA ASP A 95 -3.57 3.75 -7.07
C ASP A 95 -4.46 4.79 -6.37
N SER A 96 -4.68 4.64 -5.07
CA SER A 96 -5.55 5.51 -4.28
C SER A 96 -5.08 6.96 -4.17
N ASP A 97 -3.82 7.27 -4.53
CA ASP A 97 -3.32 8.64 -4.62
C ASP A 97 -3.76 9.35 -5.91
N ILE A 98 -4.21 8.57 -6.91
CA ILE A 98 -4.60 9.07 -8.25
C ILE A 98 -6.08 8.77 -8.52
N ASP A 99 -6.52 7.53 -8.23
CA ASP A 99 -7.87 7.03 -8.49
C ASP A 99 -8.81 7.36 -7.33
N GLY A 100 -10.05 7.70 -7.63
CA GLY A 100 -11.08 7.91 -6.62
C GLY A 100 -11.43 6.59 -5.91
N TRP A 101 -11.53 6.62 -4.58
CA TRP A 101 -11.90 5.47 -3.76
C TRP A 101 -12.84 5.77 -2.58
N ASN A 102 -13.53 6.91 -2.60
CA ASN A 102 -14.64 7.14 -1.67
C ASN A 102 -15.97 6.59 -2.24
N ILE A 103 -17.01 6.55 -1.42
CA ILE A 103 -18.31 5.91 -1.74
C ILE A 103 -18.93 6.41 -3.05
N ASN A 104 -18.68 7.64 -3.47
CA ASN A 104 -19.29 8.24 -4.66
C ASN A 104 -18.39 8.14 -5.89
N THR A 105 -17.07 8.11 -5.70
CA THR A 105 -16.07 8.22 -6.78
C THR A 105 -15.22 6.99 -6.95
N SER A 106 -15.40 5.95 -6.11
CA SER A 106 -14.62 4.72 -6.23
C SER A 106 -14.72 4.11 -7.62
N VAL A 107 -13.56 3.78 -8.18
CA VAL A 107 -13.42 3.02 -9.43
C VAL A 107 -12.76 1.65 -9.20
N PHE A 108 -12.53 1.27 -7.93
CA PHE A 108 -11.78 0.10 -7.54
C PHE A 108 -12.38 -1.19 -8.12
N ASP A 109 -13.68 -1.41 -7.92
CA ASP A 109 -14.42 -2.56 -8.45
C ASP A 109 -14.27 -2.69 -9.98
N GLN A 110 -14.35 -1.58 -10.70
CA GLN A 110 -14.20 -1.55 -12.16
C GLN A 110 -12.77 -1.89 -12.61
N ARG A 111 -11.76 -1.49 -11.82
CA ARG A 111 -10.35 -1.70 -12.14
C ARG A 111 -9.91 -3.15 -11.94
N VAL A 112 -10.51 -3.85 -10.96
CA VAL A 112 -10.13 -5.23 -10.62
C VAL A 112 -11.02 -6.28 -11.27
N LEU A 113 -12.25 -5.92 -11.69
CA LEU A 113 -13.18 -6.85 -12.31
C LEU A 113 -12.60 -7.41 -13.61
N ASN A 114 -12.75 -8.73 -13.80
CA ASN A 114 -12.20 -9.51 -14.90
C ASN A 114 -10.68 -9.59 -14.98
N LYS A 115 -9.98 -9.21 -13.91
CA LYS A 115 -8.54 -9.33 -13.75
C LYS A 115 -8.16 -10.52 -12.90
N GLU A 116 -6.96 -11.06 -13.12
CA GLU A 116 -6.36 -12.17 -12.38
C GLU A 116 -4.90 -11.86 -12.04
N HIS A 117 -4.29 -12.66 -11.16
CA HIS A 117 -2.90 -12.46 -10.71
C HIS A 117 -2.66 -11.07 -10.14
N LEU A 118 -3.50 -10.65 -9.22
CA LEU A 118 -3.46 -9.32 -8.63
C LEU A 118 -2.71 -9.31 -7.30
N ILE A 119 -1.82 -8.34 -7.14
CA ILE A 119 -1.29 -7.94 -5.84
C ILE A 119 -2.06 -6.71 -5.38
N ILE A 120 -2.61 -6.74 -4.16
CA ILE A 120 -3.17 -5.57 -3.49
C ILE A 120 -2.22 -5.17 -2.36
N LEU A 121 -1.55 -4.04 -2.53
CA LEU A 121 -0.60 -3.46 -1.57
C LEU A 121 -1.30 -2.41 -0.72
N ILE A 122 -1.09 -2.45 0.59
CA ILE A 122 -1.60 -1.48 1.55
C ILE A 122 -0.41 -0.90 2.31
N LYS A 123 -0.24 0.41 2.23
CA LYS A 123 0.61 1.17 3.13
C LYS A 123 -0.27 1.88 4.15
N ASP A 124 -0.02 1.68 5.43
CA ASP A 124 -0.77 2.36 6.49
C ASP A 124 -0.06 3.64 6.99
N THR A 125 -0.72 4.37 7.89
CA THR A 125 -0.17 5.60 8.49
C THR A 125 0.99 5.35 9.46
N GLU A 126 1.24 4.10 9.85
CA GLU A 126 2.37 3.68 10.68
C GLU A 126 3.54 3.13 9.84
N ASP A 127 3.50 3.33 8.49
CA ASP A 127 4.48 2.85 7.52
C ASP A 127 4.65 1.33 7.46
N ASN A 128 3.66 0.55 7.95
CA ASN A 128 3.60 -0.86 7.61
C ASN A 128 3.24 -1.01 6.13
N LEU A 129 3.81 -2.02 5.47
CA LEU A 129 3.49 -2.40 4.09
C LEU A 129 3.11 -3.88 4.07
N PHE A 130 1.86 -4.16 3.76
CA PHE A 130 1.27 -5.48 3.75
C PHE A 130 0.17 -5.58 2.68
N GLY A 131 -0.43 -6.74 2.53
CA GLY A 131 -1.52 -6.93 1.58
C GLY A 131 -1.76 -8.38 1.23
N GLY A 132 -2.33 -8.62 0.04
CA GLY A 132 -2.65 -9.95 -0.44
C GLY A 132 -2.41 -10.12 -1.93
N TYR A 133 -2.23 -11.38 -2.33
CA TYR A 133 -2.19 -11.84 -3.71
C TYR A 133 -3.45 -12.64 -4.03
N VAL A 134 -4.04 -12.36 -5.16
CA VAL A 134 -5.19 -13.07 -5.73
C VAL A 134 -4.73 -13.72 -7.03
N HIS A 135 -4.75 -15.05 -7.09
CA HIS A 135 -4.39 -15.81 -8.29
C HIS A 135 -5.57 -15.91 -9.25
N SER A 136 -6.74 -16.22 -8.70
CA SER A 136 -7.97 -16.43 -9.47
C SER A 136 -8.49 -15.13 -10.10
N LYS A 137 -9.23 -15.29 -11.21
CA LYS A 137 -9.91 -14.16 -11.85
C LYS A 137 -11.03 -13.63 -10.95
N ILE A 138 -11.04 -12.32 -10.74
CA ILE A 138 -12.15 -11.62 -10.09
C ILE A 138 -13.28 -11.45 -11.12
N ASP A 139 -14.15 -12.44 -11.23
CA ASP A 139 -15.23 -12.49 -12.22
C ASP A 139 -16.57 -11.93 -11.73
N LYS A 140 -16.66 -11.61 -10.43
CA LYS A 140 -17.87 -11.12 -9.78
C LYS A 140 -17.58 -10.11 -8.67
N ILE A 141 -18.58 -9.32 -8.33
CA ILE A 141 -18.58 -8.29 -7.29
C ILE A 141 -19.69 -8.63 -6.29
N ASP A 142 -19.55 -8.26 -5.02
CA ASP A 142 -20.47 -8.58 -3.92
C ASP A 142 -20.62 -10.10 -3.67
N GLU A 143 -19.61 -10.87 -4.01
CA GLU A 143 -19.51 -12.30 -3.72
C GLU A 143 -18.07 -12.68 -3.38
N TRP A 144 -17.91 -13.74 -2.59
CA TRP A 144 -16.59 -14.32 -2.30
C TRP A 144 -16.02 -15.00 -3.53
N ILE A 145 -14.73 -14.77 -3.78
CA ILE A 145 -13.95 -15.48 -4.80
C ILE A 145 -13.21 -16.62 -4.12
N ASN A 146 -13.41 -17.84 -4.63
CA ASN A 146 -12.62 -19.00 -4.21
C ASN A 146 -11.26 -18.96 -4.90
N ASP A 147 -10.18 -18.96 -4.11
CA ASP A 147 -8.82 -18.95 -4.62
C ASP A 147 -7.84 -19.71 -3.71
N PRO A 148 -7.58 -20.99 -4.01
CA PRO A 148 -6.66 -21.81 -3.21
C PRO A 148 -5.19 -21.39 -3.31
N ASN A 149 -4.84 -20.52 -4.25
CA ASN A 149 -3.49 -20.01 -4.43
C ASN A 149 -3.31 -18.58 -3.90
N SER A 150 -4.34 -18.04 -3.26
CA SER A 150 -4.27 -16.74 -2.59
C SER A 150 -3.34 -16.80 -1.38
N PHE A 151 -2.70 -15.71 -1.07
CA PHE A 151 -1.92 -15.56 0.16
C PHE A 151 -1.87 -14.10 0.62
N LEU A 152 -1.70 -13.91 1.91
CA LEU A 152 -1.37 -12.60 2.47
C LEU A 152 0.13 -12.45 2.68
N PHE A 153 0.58 -11.22 2.84
CA PHE A 153 1.99 -10.95 3.08
C PHE A 153 2.22 -9.70 3.93
N SER A 154 3.37 -9.70 4.62
CA SER A 154 3.96 -8.54 5.28
C SER A 154 5.33 -8.27 4.67
N LEU A 155 5.51 -7.09 4.10
CA LEU A 155 6.75 -6.66 3.45
C LEU A 155 7.59 -5.75 4.34
N LYS A 156 6.92 -4.88 5.12
CA LYS A 156 7.55 -3.97 6.08
C LYS A 156 6.70 -3.88 7.35
N THR A 157 7.33 -4.12 8.47
CA THR A 157 6.65 -4.22 9.78
C THR A 157 7.32 -3.37 10.87
N ASN A 158 8.18 -2.42 10.46
CA ASN A 158 8.91 -1.53 11.38
C ASN A 158 9.68 -2.27 12.48
N GLY A 159 10.25 -3.42 12.14
CA GLY A 159 11.06 -4.24 13.05
C GLY A 159 10.28 -5.23 13.92
N ARG A 160 8.94 -5.27 13.86
CA ARG A 160 8.13 -6.26 14.61
C ARG A 160 8.39 -7.69 14.16
N ILE A 161 8.56 -7.91 12.85
CA ILE A 161 8.79 -9.22 12.27
C ILE A 161 10.10 -9.18 11.48
N LYS A 162 10.91 -10.23 11.64
CA LYS A 162 12.17 -10.34 10.89
C LYS A 162 11.92 -10.73 9.43
N GLY A 163 12.29 -9.84 8.51
CA GLY A 163 12.16 -10.06 7.05
C GLY A 163 10.72 -10.00 6.56
N MET A 164 10.54 -10.27 5.28
CA MET A 164 9.23 -10.36 4.63
C MET A 164 8.60 -11.72 4.89
N LYS A 165 7.29 -11.78 5.00
CA LYS A 165 6.52 -12.99 5.30
C LYS A 165 5.39 -13.19 4.33
N LYS A 166 5.11 -14.45 4.01
CA LYS A 166 3.99 -14.95 3.22
C LYS A 166 3.14 -15.85 4.11
N PHE A 167 1.83 -15.72 4.01
CA PHE A 167 0.82 -16.46 4.76
C PHE A 167 -0.14 -17.09 3.78
N ASP A 168 -0.05 -18.40 3.59
CA ASP A 168 -0.88 -19.12 2.65
C ASP A 168 -2.31 -19.24 3.19
N ILE A 169 -3.29 -19.33 2.29
CA ILE A 169 -4.70 -19.44 2.67
C ILE A 169 -5.01 -20.84 3.22
N GLU A 170 -5.84 -20.92 4.26
CA GLU A 170 -6.38 -22.18 4.81
C GLU A 170 -7.79 -22.45 4.32
N ASP A 171 -8.65 -21.42 4.22
CA ASP A 171 -10.00 -21.54 3.70
C ASP A 171 -10.17 -20.75 2.40
N SER A 172 -10.00 -21.46 1.28
CA SER A 172 -9.98 -20.86 -0.05
C SER A 172 -11.32 -20.29 -0.51
N GLU A 173 -12.44 -20.69 0.07
CA GLU A 173 -13.78 -20.22 -0.30
C GLU A 173 -13.95 -18.72 0.01
N TYR A 174 -13.16 -18.22 0.96
CA TYR A 174 -13.20 -16.84 1.42
C TYR A 174 -11.93 -16.06 1.12
N ALA A 175 -11.31 -16.26 -0.04
CA ALA A 175 -10.03 -15.66 -0.35
C ALA A 175 -10.11 -14.13 -0.44
N ILE A 176 -11.05 -13.61 -1.23
CA ILE A 176 -11.26 -12.17 -1.40
C ILE A 176 -12.73 -11.84 -1.71
N TYR A 177 -13.18 -10.71 -1.20
CA TYR A 177 -14.48 -10.09 -1.50
C TYR A 177 -14.28 -8.67 -2.00
N ILE A 178 -14.85 -8.32 -3.14
CA ILE A 178 -14.82 -6.97 -3.69
C ILE A 178 -16.22 -6.36 -3.52
N PHE A 179 -16.30 -5.25 -2.78
CA PHE A 179 -17.56 -4.57 -2.54
C PHE A 179 -17.92 -3.67 -3.71
N LYS A 180 -19.22 -3.60 -4.02
CA LYS A 180 -19.73 -2.70 -5.06
C LYS A 180 -19.47 -1.23 -4.74
N LYS A 181 -19.55 -0.40 -5.78
CA LYS A 181 -19.30 1.04 -5.69
C LYS A 181 -20.14 1.75 -4.61
N THR A 182 -21.37 1.33 -4.38
CA THR A 182 -22.30 1.97 -3.44
C THR A 182 -22.12 1.55 -1.99
N ASP A 183 -21.27 0.56 -1.70
CA ASP A 183 -20.95 0.12 -0.35
C ASP A 183 -19.92 1.03 0.33
N ASP A 184 -19.91 1.06 1.67
CA ASP A 184 -18.90 1.77 2.47
C ASP A 184 -17.53 1.08 2.47
N SER A 185 -17.52 -0.21 2.13
CA SER A 185 -16.35 -1.07 2.12
C SER A 185 -15.72 -1.11 0.74
N LEU A 186 -14.42 -1.37 0.68
CA LEU A 186 -13.65 -1.45 -0.56
C LEU A 186 -13.40 -2.90 -0.96
N PHE A 187 -12.77 -3.65 -0.08
CA PHE A 187 -12.51 -5.09 -0.23
C PHE A 187 -12.22 -5.75 1.11
N SER A 188 -12.24 -7.09 1.10
CA SER A 188 -11.90 -7.92 2.25
C SER A 188 -11.12 -9.15 1.81
N PHE A 189 -10.11 -9.55 2.58
CA PHE A 189 -9.45 -10.85 2.51
C PHE A 189 -9.82 -11.68 3.73
N GLY A 190 -10.16 -12.93 3.51
CA GLY A 190 -10.54 -13.86 4.57
C GLY A 190 -11.88 -13.55 5.21
N TYR A 191 -12.49 -14.57 5.81
CA TYR A 191 -13.78 -14.42 6.51
C TYR A 191 -13.94 -15.51 7.57
N ASN A 192 -14.21 -15.09 8.79
CA ASN A 192 -14.63 -15.99 9.86
C ASN A 192 -16.11 -15.76 10.21
N GLY A 193 -16.96 -16.64 9.70
CA GLY A 193 -18.41 -16.60 9.96
C GLY A 193 -18.82 -16.97 11.39
N ILE A 194 -17.92 -17.50 12.21
CA ILE A 194 -18.24 -18.09 13.52
C ILE A 194 -18.19 -17.04 14.64
N PHE A 195 -17.28 -16.08 14.60
CA PHE A 195 -17.03 -15.11 15.67
C PHE A 195 -17.26 -13.64 15.28
N GLY A 196 -18.34 -13.34 14.59
CA GLY A 196 -18.74 -11.95 14.33
C GLY A 196 -18.36 -11.40 12.98
N CYS A 197 -18.16 -12.26 11.97
CA CYS A 197 -17.92 -11.84 10.58
C CYS A 197 -16.65 -11.01 10.42
N LEU A 198 -15.55 -11.43 11.04
CA LEU A 198 -14.26 -10.74 10.96
C LEU A 198 -13.44 -11.26 9.78
N SER A 199 -12.59 -10.40 9.24
CA SER A 199 -11.76 -10.66 8.05
C SER A 199 -10.29 -10.44 8.37
N ASP A 200 -9.40 -11.19 7.70
CA ASP A 200 -7.95 -11.05 7.89
C ASP A 200 -7.46 -9.65 7.51
N ILE A 201 -8.01 -9.10 6.44
CA ILE A 201 -7.87 -7.68 6.09
C ILE A 201 -9.25 -7.16 5.67
N PHE A 202 -9.74 -6.12 6.32
CA PHE A 202 -10.96 -5.42 5.91
C PHE A 202 -10.65 -3.94 5.67
N VAL A 203 -10.92 -3.46 4.48
CA VAL A 203 -10.64 -2.09 4.07
C VAL A 203 -11.93 -1.36 3.74
N TYR A 204 -12.18 -0.30 4.48
CA TYR A 204 -13.26 0.65 4.17
C TYR A 204 -12.80 1.67 3.14
N LYS A 205 -13.75 2.25 2.40
CA LYS A 205 -13.50 3.36 1.48
C LYS A 205 -12.99 4.60 2.24
N GLU A 206 -12.46 5.55 1.49
CA GLU A 206 -11.73 6.71 2.01
C GLU A 206 -12.48 7.47 3.12
N ASN A 207 -13.78 7.69 2.96
CA ASN A 207 -14.62 8.39 3.93
C ASN A 207 -14.75 7.66 5.28
N ASN A 208 -14.55 6.35 5.31
CA ASN A 208 -14.62 5.49 6.50
C ASN A 208 -13.30 4.73 6.78
N LYS A 209 -12.21 5.05 6.11
CA LYS A 209 -10.93 4.30 6.16
C LYS A 209 -10.35 4.09 7.56
N ILE A 210 -10.69 4.95 8.53
CA ILE A 210 -10.28 4.81 9.93
C ILE A 210 -10.85 3.57 10.63
N LYS A 211 -11.87 2.93 10.04
CA LYS A 211 -12.48 1.70 10.54
C LYS A 211 -11.82 0.43 9.99
N SER A 212 -10.85 0.55 9.07
CA SER A 212 -10.17 -0.61 8.49
C SER A 212 -9.41 -1.39 9.55
N TYR A 213 -9.48 -2.73 9.49
CA TYR A 213 -8.91 -3.59 10.53
C TYR A 213 -8.29 -4.85 9.96
N CYS A 214 -7.50 -5.54 10.79
CA CYS A 214 -7.01 -6.90 10.56
C CYS A 214 -7.49 -7.82 11.67
N TYR A 215 -7.77 -9.10 11.31
CA TYR A 215 -8.07 -10.18 12.26
C TYR A 215 -7.52 -11.50 11.70
N GLN A 216 -6.54 -12.09 12.38
CA GLN A 216 -5.79 -13.25 11.88
C GLN A 216 -6.56 -14.56 12.11
N GLU A 217 -7.17 -15.14 11.08
CA GLU A 217 -8.01 -16.34 11.21
C GLU A 217 -7.95 -17.28 9.99
N THR A 218 -8.10 -16.74 8.77
CA THR A 218 -8.33 -17.53 7.54
C THR A 218 -7.04 -17.94 6.83
N PHE A 219 -5.90 -17.35 7.24
CA PHE A 219 -4.59 -17.60 6.66
C PHE A 219 -3.62 -18.16 7.70
N GLU A 220 -2.63 -18.96 7.26
CA GLU A 220 -1.64 -19.61 8.13
C GLU A 220 -0.54 -18.64 8.57
N TYR A 221 -0.69 -18.03 9.74
CA TYR A 221 0.27 -17.05 10.26
C TYR A 221 1.46 -17.67 11.02
N LYS A 222 1.52 -19.01 11.14
CA LYS A 222 2.63 -19.75 11.79
C LYS A 222 2.96 -19.25 13.20
N GLY A 223 1.92 -18.88 13.96
CA GLY A 223 2.05 -18.37 15.31
C GLY A 223 2.59 -16.94 15.42
N ILE A 224 2.66 -16.20 14.31
CA ILE A 224 3.04 -14.79 14.31
C ILE A 224 1.81 -13.95 14.62
N GLU A 225 1.80 -13.32 15.79
CA GLU A 225 0.75 -12.38 16.19
C GLU A 225 0.93 -11.01 15.52
N ASN A 226 -0.17 -10.34 15.25
CA ASN A 226 -0.20 -8.99 14.66
C ASN A 226 0.66 -8.87 13.39
N ALA A 227 0.59 -9.90 12.52
CA ALA A 227 1.51 -10.11 11.40
C ALA A 227 1.43 -9.01 10.34
N LEU A 228 0.26 -8.40 10.12
CA LEU A 228 -0.01 -7.46 9.04
C LEU A 228 0.24 -6.00 9.47
N CYS A 229 -0.80 -5.29 9.88
CA CYS A 229 -0.69 -3.88 10.29
C CYS A 229 -0.11 -3.66 11.70
N GLY A 230 0.17 -4.73 12.46
CA GLY A 230 0.65 -4.64 13.85
C GLY A 230 -0.45 -4.52 14.89
N LYS A 231 -1.69 -4.60 14.48
CA LYS A 231 -2.88 -4.52 15.32
C LYS A 231 -3.88 -5.59 14.90
N GLN A 232 -4.76 -5.97 15.80
CA GLN A 232 -5.92 -6.81 15.51
C GLN A 232 -7.19 -6.14 16.03
N HIS A 233 -8.32 -6.46 15.38
CA HIS A 233 -9.62 -6.02 15.85
C HIS A 233 -9.77 -6.28 17.37
N PRO A 234 -10.30 -5.31 18.16
CA PRO A 234 -11.02 -4.10 17.73
C PRO A 234 -10.14 -2.89 17.39
N HIS A 235 -8.81 -3.01 17.39
CA HIS A 235 -7.92 -1.92 17.01
C HIS A 235 -7.82 -1.82 15.48
N CYS A 236 -8.02 -0.60 14.97
CA CYS A 236 -8.02 -0.30 13.55
C CYS A 236 -6.66 0.17 13.05
N PHE A 237 -6.41 0.02 11.75
CA PHE A 237 -5.36 0.73 11.03
C PHE A 237 -5.98 1.76 10.07
N ILE A 238 -5.16 2.69 9.60
CA ILE A 238 -5.61 3.70 8.64
C ILE A 238 -4.81 3.52 7.35
N PRO A 239 -5.42 3.07 6.25
CA PRO A 239 -4.75 3.04 4.95
C PRO A 239 -4.30 4.45 4.55
N LYS A 240 -3.03 4.59 4.22
CA LYS A 240 -2.44 5.80 3.66
C LYS A 240 -2.43 5.74 2.14
N GLN A 241 -2.10 4.56 1.59
CA GLN A 241 -2.13 4.28 0.16
C GLN A 241 -2.50 2.83 -0.10
N ILE A 242 -3.25 2.61 -1.16
CA ILE A 242 -3.63 1.30 -1.68
C ILE A 242 -3.25 1.25 -3.15
N VAL A 243 -2.53 0.20 -3.56
CA VAL A 243 -2.17 0.01 -4.97
C VAL A 243 -2.48 -1.41 -5.40
N VAL A 244 -3.07 -1.56 -6.58
CA VAL A 244 -3.31 -2.86 -7.22
C VAL A 244 -2.40 -3.02 -8.42
N VAL A 245 -1.67 -4.12 -8.43
CA VAL A 245 -0.71 -4.47 -9.48
C VAL A 245 -1.13 -5.78 -10.15
N GLU A 246 -1.19 -5.81 -11.48
CA GLU A 246 -1.37 -7.03 -12.27
C GLU A 246 0.00 -7.68 -12.54
N MET A 247 0.08 -9.00 -12.37
CA MET A 247 1.27 -9.81 -12.61
C MET A 247 1.10 -10.67 -13.87
N LYS A 248 2.17 -10.83 -14.66
CA LYS A 248 2.21 -11.70 -15.87
C LYS A 248 3.48 -12.53 -15.93
#